data_a2e8a5d75163ef1d95c8d20837a14646
#
_entry.id   a2e8a5d75163ef1d95c8d20837a14646
#
_cell.length_a   1.000
_cell.length_b   1.000
_cell.length_c   1.000
_cell.angle_alpha   90.00
_cell.angle_beta   90.00
_cell.angle_gamma   90.00
#
_symmetry.space_group_name_H-M   'P 1'
#
loop_
_entity.id
_entity.type
_entity.pdbx_description
1 polymer ?
#
loop_
_entity_poly.entity_id
_entity_poly.type
_entity_poly.pdbx_seq_one_letter_code
_entity_poly.pdbx_strand_id
1 'polypeptide(L)'
;MTTSKSSAEEFGKEVYQKGVLEIRDSAPKIGINIAVAVLIWLIGNYVFIPISSGYFVQAWAVTKLINVIVLVALAVLLFKILKELRDLSDAAAGMAAYELGSRKGEVTKDELKNYKTAFHGILYVFVAAAAFLLLGTQLSMLHPALAAIVLIIIVVWAIVTLFRVGHALSDTVHEYAHEWAKKLEERAR
;
A
#
# COMPACT_ATOMS: atom_id res chain seq x y z
N MET A 1 -35.69 0.81 -19.42
CA MET A 1 -34.84 0.11 -18.42
C MET A 1 -33.57 -0.52 -19.01
N THR A 2 -33.41 -0.67 -20.31
CA THR A 2 -32.27 -1.28 -21.01
C THR A 2 -31.03 -0.35 -21.16
N THR A 3 -31.23 0.94 -21.24
CA THR A 3 -30.11 1.95 -21.42
C THR A 3 -29.26 2.17 -20.19
N SER A 4 -29.78 2.02 -18.97
CA SER A 4 -29.04 2.17 -17.72
C SER A 4 -28.06 1.01 -17.48
N LYS A 5 -28.48 -0.20 -17.82
CA LYS A 5 -27.68 -1.43 -17.64
C LYS A 5 -26.47 -1.47 -18.59
N SER A 6 -26.63 -1.01 -19.83
CA SER A 6 -25.55 -0.90 -20.82
C SER A 6 -24.46 0.08 -20.35
N SER A 7 -24.86 1.24 -19.80
CA SER A 7 -23.92 2.26 -19.33
C SER A 7 -23.11 1.83 -18.09
N ALA A 8 -23.69 1.03 -17.20
CA ALA A 8 -23.00 0.51 -16.01
C ALA A 8 -21.96 -0.57 -16.37
N GLU A 9 -22.31 -1.42 -17.35
CA GLU A 9 -21.40 -2.46 -17.86
C GLU A 9 -20.24 -1.86 -18.67
N GLU A 10 -20.50 -0.85 -19.48
CA GLU A 10 -19.45 -0.09 -20.19
C GLU A 10 -18.50 0.62 -19.22
N PHE A 11 -19.04 1.26 -18.18
CA PHE A 11 -18.25 1.88 -17.13
C PHE A 11 -17.36 0.87 -16.41
N GLY A 12 -17.90 -0.29 -16.05
CA GLY A 12 -17.12 -1.35 -15.41
C GLY A 12 -15.97 -1.87 -16.27
N LYS A 13 -16.23 -2.09 -17.59
CA LYS A 13 -15.20 -2.50 -18.55
C LYS A 13 -14.11 -1.45 -18.71
N GLU A 14 -14.47 -0.16 -18.77
CA GLU A 14 -13.52 0.94 -18.86
C GLU A 14 -12.62 1.00 -17.63
N VAL A 15 -13.18 0.86 -16.43
CA VAL A 15 -12.43 0.84 -15.16
C VAL A 15 -11.48 -0.34 -15.13
N TYR A 16 -11.91 -1.53 -15.57
CA TYR A 16 -11.08 -2.74 -15.64
C TYR A 16 -9.91 -2.54 -16.61
N GLN A 17 -10.17 -2.07 -17.83
CA GLN A 17 -9.12 -1.85 -18.84
C GLN A 17 -8.10 -0.80 -18.39
N LYS A 18 -8.55 0.29 -17.78
CA LYS A 18 -7.64 1.28 -17.17
C LYS A 18 -6.80 0.65 -16.07
N GLY A 19 -7.40 -0.18 -15.21
CA GLY A 19 -6.69 -0.90 -14.17
C GLY A 19 -5.57 -1.79 -14.70
N VAL A 20 -5.83 -2.57 -15.75
CA VAL A 20 -4.81 -3.44 -16.39
C VAL A 20 -3.66 -2.63 -16.96
N LEU A 21 -3.95 -1.51 -17.63
CA LEU A 21 -2.91 -0.63 -18.19
C LEU A 21 -2.06 0.00 -17.08
N GLU A 22 -2.69 0.48 -16.01
CA GLU A 22 -2.01 1.07 -14.86
C GLU A 22 -1.10 0.08 -14.15
N ILE A 23 -1.56 -1.16 -13.92
CA ILE A 23 -0.73 -2.22 -13.34
C ILE A 23 0.47 -2.50 -14.22
N ARG A 24 0.28 -2.60 -15.53
CA ARG A 24 1.36 -2.86 -16.48
C ARG A 24 2.42 -1.75 -16.50
N ASP A 25 2.02 -0.50 -16.31
CA ASP A 25 2.93 0.65 -16.31
C ASP A 25 3.59 0.88 -14.94
N SER A 26 2.82 0.77 -13.85
CA SER A 26 3.29 1.08 -12.50
C SER A 26 4.05 -0.06 -11.82
N ALA A 27 3.68 -1.33 -12.06
CA ALA A 27 4.31 -2.46 -11.39
C ALA A 27 5.83 -2.57 -11.64
N PRO A 28 6.35 -2.41 -12.89
CA PRO A 28 7.80 -2.41 -13.12
C PRO A 28 8.52 -1.24 -12.43
N LYS A 29 7.92 -0.05 -12.40
CA LYS A 29 8.48 1.14 -11.74
C LYS A 29 8.59 0.93 -10.24
N ILE A 30 7.56 0.37 -9.62
CA ILE A 30 7.55 0.00 -8.20
C ILE A 30 8.66 -1.01 -7.92
N GLY A 31 8.75 -2.08 -8.72
CA GLY A 31 9.76 -3.12 -8.57
C GLY A 31 11.19 -2.55 -8.63
N ILE A 32 11.48 -1.68 -9.60
CA ILE A 32 12.78 -1.02 -9.73
C ILE A 32 13.05 -0.11 -8.52
N ASN A 33 12.09 0.71 -8.10
CA ASN A 33 12.28 1.62 -6.97
C ASN A 33 12.48 0.86 -5.65
N ILE A 34 11.79 -0.26 -5.44
CA ILE A 34 12.02 -1.15 -4.29
C ILE A 34 13.42 -1.76 -4.34
N ALA A 35 13.84 -2.28 -5.50
CA ALA A 35 15.18 -2.86 -5.67
C ALA A 35 16.28 -1.83 -5.37
N VAL A 36 16.13 -0.59 -5.87
CA VAL A 36 17.05 0.51 -5.59
C VAL A 36 17.05 0.88 -4.10
N ALA A 37 15.88 0.93 -3.45
CA ALA A 37 15.80 1.23 -2.02
C ALA A 37 16.50 0.16 -1.17
N VAL A 38 16.28 -1.12 -1.47
CA VAL A 38 16.97 -2.24 -0.81
C VAL A 38 18.48 -2.17 -1.06
N LEU A 39 18.91 -1.85 -2.28
CA LEU A 39 20.33 -1.73 -2.61
C LEU A 39 20.98 -0.58 -1.82
N ILE A 40 20.37 0.59 -1.76
CA ILE A 40 20.86 1.73 -0.97
C ILE A 40 20.93 1.37 0.51
N TRP A 41 19.90 0.68 1.02
CA TRP A 41 19.86 0.21 2.39
C TRP A 41 21.01 -0.78 2.69
N LEU A 42 21.23 -1.77 1.81
CA LEU A 42 22.31 -2.75 1.96
C LEU A 42 23.69 -2.07 1.92
N ILE A 43 23.96 -1.27 0.90
CA ILE A 43 25.25 -0.58 0.75
C ILE A 43 25.46 0.40 1.90
N GLY A 44 24.42 1.14 2.28
CA GLY A 44 24.47 2.05 3.42
C GLY A 44 24.89 1.34 4.70
N ASN A 45 24.19 0.28 5.08
CA ASN A 45 24.39 -0.41 6.35
C ASN A 45 25.65 -1.30 6.39
N TYR A 46 25.96 -1.99 5.28
CA TYR A 46 27.05 -2.99 5.28
C TYR A 46 28.36 -2.48 4.69
N VAL A 47 28.34 -1.35 3.98
CA VAL A 47 29.55 -0.79 3.37
C VAL A 47 29.87 0.57 3.97
N PHE A 48 29.03 1.57 3.76
CA PHE A 48 29.38 2.95 4.11
C PHE A 48 29.42 3.22 5.62
N ILE A 49 28.46 2.72 6.39
CA ILE A 49 28.42 2.90 7.82
C ILE A 49 29.63 2.22 8.50
N PRO A 50 29.97 0.95 8.22
CA PRO A 50 31.17 0.31 8.79
C PRO A 50 32.49 1.01 8.40
N ILE A 51 32.66 1.38 7.12
CA ILE A 51 33.88 2.06 6.66
C ILE A 51 34.05 3.43 7.33
N SER A 52 32.95 4.13 7.60
CA SER A 52 32.98 5.46 8.22
C SER A 52 33.23 5.43 9.73
N SER A 53 33.25 4.25 10.35
CA SER A 53 33.46 4.10 11.77
C SER A 53 34.90 4.55 12.13
N GLY A 54 35.03 5.47 13.07
CA GLY A 54 36.33 6.02 13.47
C GLY A 54 36.74 7.31 12.76
N TYR A 55 36.05 7.75 11.71
CA TYR A 55 36.33 9.03 11.07
C TYR A 55 35.49 10.15 11.70
N PHE A 56 36.12 11.33 11.87
CA PHE A 56 35.48 12.52 12.40
C PHE A 56 35.77 13.71 11.49
N VAL A 57 34.78 14.56 11.28
CA VAL A 57 34.89 15.87 10.65
C VAL A 57 34.50 16.89 11.71
N GLN A 58 35.51 17.61 12.24
CA GLN A 58 35.38 18.46 13.43
C GLN A 58 34.84 17.63 14.63
N ALA A 59 33.70 18.02 15.21
CA ALA A 59 33.05 17.31 16.32
C ALA A 59 32.02 16.26 15.88
N TRP A 60 31.80 16.07 14.57
CA TRP A 60 30.79 15.19 14.04
C TRP A 60 31.37 13.86 13.57
N ALA A 61 30.79 12.75 14.04
CA ALA A 61 31.10 11.43 13.51
C ALA A 61 30.60 11.30 12.08
N VAL A 62 31.49 10.93 11.15
CA VAL A 62 31.17 10.74 9.73
C VAL A 62 30.06 9.72 9.57
N THR A 63 30.02 8.69 10.42
CA THR A 63 28.92 7.67 10.46
C THR A 63 27.55 8.31 10.61
N LYS A 64 27.38 9.33 11.46
CA LYS A 64 26.10 10.02 11.63
C LYS A 64 25.69 10.79 10.38
N LEU A 65 26.64 11.44 9.71
CA LEU A 65 26.40 12.16 8.47
C LEU A 65 25.96 11.20 7.36
N ILE A 66 26.66 10.09 7.19
CA ILE A 66 26.30 9.04 6.21
C ILE A 66 24.92 8.47 6.53
N ASN A 67 24.63 8.19 7.79
CA ASN A 67 23.33 7.67 8.20
C ASN A 67 22.18 8.63 7.84
N VAL A 68 22.37 9.95 8.01
CA VAL A 68 21.39 10.96 7.59
C VAL A 68 21.20 10.96 6.07
N ILE A 69 22.29 10.85 5.30
CA ILE A 69 22.24 10.80 3.84
C ILE A 69 21.46 9.57 3.37
N VAL A 70 21.75 8.40 3.94
CA VAL A 70 21.03 7.15 3.63
C VAL A 70 19.55 7.27 4.01
N LEU A 71 19.25 7.83 5.18
CA LEU A 71 17.88 8.07 5.64
C LEU A 71 17.09 8.95 4.66
N VAL A 72 17.68 10.06 4.23
CA VAL A 72 17.05 10.99 3.28
C VAL A 72 16.85 10.31 1.91
N ALA A 73 17.86 9.59 1.43
CA ALA A 73 17.76 8.88 0.15
C ALA A 73 16.62 7.83 0.17
N LEU A 74 16.53 7.04 1.25
CA LEU A 74 15.45 6.07 1.43
C LEU A 74 14.08 6.74 1.57
N ALA A 75 13.99 7.85 2.30
CA ALA A 75 12.74 8.60 2.43
C ALA A 75 12.24 9.11 1.07
N VAL A 76 13.12 9.68 0.24
CA VAL A 76 12.77 10.14 -1.11
C VAL A 76 12.26 8.99 -1.99
N LEU A 77 12.91 7.82 -1.93
CA LEU A 77 12.48 6.64 -2.68
C LEU A 77 11.12 6.12 -2.18
N LEU A 78 10.90 6.10 -0.87
CA LEU A 78 9.61 5.71 -0.29
C LEU A 78 8.48 6.62 -0.75
N PHE A 79 8.69 7.93 -0.84
CA PHE A 79 7.67 8.85 -1.39
C PHE A 79 7.35 8.54 -2.87
N LYS A 80 8.35 8.18 -3.69
CA LYS A 80 8.11 7.75 -5.07
C LYS A 80 7.31 6.44 -5.13
N ILE A 81 7.70 5.45 -4.33
CA ILE A 81 7.00 4.17 -4.23
C ILE A 81 5.55 4.37 -3.77
N LEU A 82 5.30 5.23 -2.77
CA LEU A 82 3.96 5.54 -2.29
C LEU A 82 3.05 6.10 -3.38
N LYS A 83 3.57 6.97 -4.23
CA LYS A 83 2.80 7.53 -5.35
C LYS A 83 2.37 6.44 -6.34
N GLU A 84 3.32 5.65 -6.83
CA GLU A 84 3.05 4.56 -7.78
C GLU A 84 2.14 3.47 -7.17
N LEU A 85 2.31 3.18 -5.87
CA LEU A 85 1.46 2.22 -5.16
C LEU A 85 0.02 2.70 -5.00
N ARG A 86 -0.20 4.00 -4.89
CA ARG A 86 -1.55 4.56 -4.86
C ARG A 86 -2.27 4.30 -6.17
N ASP A 87 -1.60 4.57 -7.30
CA ASP A 87 -2.15 4.34 -8.64
C ASP A 87 -2.43 2.85 -8.87
N LEU A 88 -1.51 1.98 -8.44
CA LEU A 88 -1.69 0.52 -8.46
C LEU A 88 -2.87 0.06 -7.58
N SER A 89 -3.06 0.66 -6.41
CA SER A 89 -4.17 0.37 -5.50
C SER A 89 -5.52 0.79 -6.08
N ASP A 90 -5.58 1.95 -6.74
CA ASP A 90 -6.78 2.41 -7.45
C ASP A 90 -7.15 1.45 -8.59
N ALA A 91 -6.16 0.98 -9.33
CA ALA A 91 -6.31 -0.01 -10.40
C ALA A 91 -6.83 -1.35 -9.86
N ALA A 92 -6.20 -1.88 -8.81
CA ALA A 92 -6.61 -3.14 -8.19
C ALA A 92 -8.04 -3.07 -7.60
N ALA A 93 -8.39 -1.96 -6.95
CA ALA A 93 -9.74 -1.73 -6.44
C ALA A 93 -10.78 -1.67 -7.56
N GLY A 94 -10.46 -1.02 -8.68
CA GLY A 94 -11.32 -0.96 -9.86
C GLY A 94 -11.56 -2.33 -10.47
N MET A 95 -10.52 -3.15 -10.60
CA MET A 95 -10.63 -4.52 -11.11
C MET A 95 -11.46 -5.40 -10.18
N ALA A 96 -11.21 -5.33 -8.87
CA ALA A 96 -11.97 -6.08 -7.88
C ALA A 96 -13.45 -5.69 -7.88
N ALA A 97 -13.75 -4.39 -7.95
CA ALA A 97 -15.13 -3.92 -8.05
C ALA A 97 -15.83 -4.41 -9.32
N TYR A 98 -15.13 -4.48 -10.46
CA TYR A 98 -15.68 -5.02 -11.70
C TYR A 98 -15.93 -6.53 -11.60
N GLU A 99 -14.95 -7.33 -11.16
CA GLU A 99 -15.10 -8.78 -11.06
C GLU A 99 -16.20 -9.20 -10.07
N LEU A 100 -16.29 -8.51 -8.95
CA LEU A 100 -17.29 -8.79 -7.92
C LEU A 100 -18.65 -8.22 -8.28
N GLY A 101 -18.72 -7.01 -8.85
CA GLY A 101 -19.94 -6.37 -9.28
C GLY A 101 -20.55 -7.00 -10.54
N SER A 102 -19.74 -7.52 -11.46
CA SER A 102 -20.23 -8.20 -12.67
C SER A 102 -21.01 -9.46 -12.35
N ARG A 103 -20.74 -10.12 -11.22
CA ARG A 103 -21.52 -11.26 -10.72
C ARG A 103 -22.93 -10.86 -10.25
N LYS A 104 -23.12 -9.60 -9.84
CA LYS A 104 -24.41 -9.03 -9.42
C LYS A 104 -25.15 -8.29 -10.53
N GLY A 105 -24.50 -8.04 -11.68
CA GLY A 105 -25.08 -7.40 -12.85
C GLY A 105 -24.93 -5.88 -12.92
N GLU A 106 -24.45 -5.20 -11.86
CA GLU A 106 -24.20 -3.75 -11.86
C GLU A 106 -23.03 -3.41 -10.92
N VAL A 107 -22.09 -2.56 -11.36
CA VAL A 107 -21.04 -2.00 -10.53
C VAL A 107 -21.48 -0.61 -10.05
N THR A 108 -21.73 -0.46 -8.76
CA THR A 108 -22.16 0.80 -8.17
C THR A 108 -20.93 1.68 -7.83
N LYS A 109 -21.08 3.01 -7.97
CA LYS A 109 -20.01 3.96 -7.60
C LYS A 109 -19.63 3.87 -6.12
N ASP A 110 -20.59 3.56 -5.25
CA ASP A 110 -20.34 3.41 -3.82
C ASP A 110 -19.57 2.14 -3.49
N GLU A 111 -19.83 1.02 -4.16
CA GLU A 111 -19.03 -0.20 -4.06
C GLU A 111 -17.60 0.05 -4.48
N LEU A 112 -17.39 0.71 -5.63
CA LEU A 112 -16.04 1.07 -6.09
C LEU A 112 -15.29 1.93 -5.05
N LYS A 113 -15.98 2.87 -4.42
CA LYS A 113 -15.40 3.72 -3.36
C LYS A 113 -15.01 2.91 -2.12
N ASN A 114 -15.85 1.96 -1.71
CA ASN A 114 -15.59 1.08 -0.57
C ASN A 114 -14.38 0.17 -0.84
N TYR A 115 -14.30 -0.44 -2.03
CA TYR A 115 -13.13 -1.22 -2.45
C TYR A 115 -11.86 -0.37 -2.48
N LYS A 116 -11.91 0.84 -3.05
CA LYS A 116 -10.76 1.77 -3.03
C LYS A 116 -10.30 2.09 -1.62
N THR A 117 -11.23 2.38 -0.71
CA THR A 117 -10.91 2.66 0.69
C THR A 117 -10.24 1.46 1.37
N ALA A 118 -10.74 0.26 1.11
CA ALA A 118 -10.19 -0.96 1.67
C ALA A 118 -8.79 -1.28 1.12
N PHE A 119 -8.61 -1.26 -0.20
CA PHE A 119 -7.32 -1.53 -0.83
C PHE A 119 -6.26 -0.51 -0.43
N HIS A 120 -6.60 0.79 -0.42
CA HIS A 120 -5.69 1.83 0.07
C HIS A 120 -5.30 1.62 1.52
N GLY A 121 -6.28 1.33 2.39
CA GLY A 121 -6.01 1.12 3.81
C GLY A 121 -5.05 -0.04 4.05
N ILE A 122 -5.31 -1.19 3.46
CA ILE A 122 -4.44 -2.38 3.57
C ILE A 122 -3.05 -2.07 3.01
N LEU A 123 -2.98 -1.51 1.80
CA LEU A 123 -1.72 -1.21 1.14
C LEU A 123 -0.87 -0.25 1.96
N TYR A 124 -1.45 0.85 2.47
CA TYR A 124 -0.71 1.83 3.26
C TYR A 124 -0.18 1.26 4.58
N VAL A 125 -0.91 0.35 5.22
CA VAL A 125 -0.41 -0.36 6.40
C VAL A 125 0.81 -1.21 6.05
N PHE A 126 0.76 -1.96 4.94
CA PHE A 126 1.90 -2.74 4.45
C PHE A 126 3.11 -1.86 4.13
N VAL A 127 2.88 -0.74 3.44
CA VAL A 127 3.95 0.18 3.06
C VAL A 127 4.55 0.86 4.27
N ALA A 128 3.75 1.27 5.26
CA ALA A 128 4.25 1.85 6.49
C ALA A 128 5.11 0.86 7.29
N ALA A 129 4.69 -0.42 7.36
CA ALA A 129 5.49 -1.47 7.98
C ALA A 129 6.81 -1.71 7.23
N ALA A 130 6.78 -1.84 5.89
CA ALA A 130 7.97 -2.00 5.06
C ALA A 130 8.91 -0.79 5.15
N ALA A 131 8.35 0.42 5.16
CA ALA A 131 9.11 1.66 5.36
C ALA A 131 9.81 1.67 6.72
N PHE A 132 9.14 1.24 7.77
CA PHE A 132 9.76 1.15 9.08
C PHE A 132 10.88 0.10 9.13
N LEU A 133 10.73 -1.04 8.45
CA LEU A 133 11.79 -2.04 8.35
C LEU A 133 13.06 -1.49 7.67
N LEU A 134 12.89 -0.63 6.67
CA LEU A 134 14.01 0.00 5.97
C LEU A 134 14.62 1.17 6.73
N LEU A 135 13.78 2.01 7.37
CA LEU A 135 14.23 3.26 8.02
C LEU A 135 14.52 3.09 9.51
N GLY A 136 13.98 2.05 10.16
CA GLY A 136 14.05 1.88 11.62
C GLY A 136 15.49 1.83 12.15
N THR A 137 16.40 1.16 11.43
CA THR A 137 17.82 1.09 11.78
C THR A 137 18.47 2.49 11.75
N GLN A 138 18.21 3.27 10.70
CA GLN A 138 18.75 4.63 10.56
C GLN A 138 18.19 5.57 11.62
N LEU A 139 16.89 5.46 11.94
CA LEU A 139 16.27 6.22 13.02
C LEU A 139 16.87 5.88 14.38
N SER A 140 17.11 4.60 14.66
CA SER A 140 17.74 4.13 15.90
C SER A 140 19.18 4.61 16.05
N MET A 141 19.94 4.70 14.96
CA MET A 141 21.31 5.23 14.95
C MET A 141 21.37 6.73 15.22
N LEU A 142 20.33 7.49 14.86
CA LEU A 142 20.22 8.89 15.23
C LEU A 142 19.90 9.03 16.71
N HIS A 143 18.84 8.39 17.15
CA HIS A 143 18.42 8.30 18.54
C HIS A 143 17.46 7.12 18.75
N PRO A 144 17.70 6.20 19.70
CA PRO A 144 16.85 5.02 19.91
C PRO A 144 15.36 5.36 20.14
N ALA A 145 15.07 6.47 20.83
CA ALA A 145 13.71 6.91 21.09
C ALA A 145 12.95 7.30 19.80
N LEU A 146 13.64 7.78 18.76
CA LEU A 146 12.98 8.14 17.49
C LEU A 146 12.34 6.92 16.83
N ALA A 147 13.06 5.81 16.74
CA ALA A 147 12.52 4.58 16.16
C ALA A 147 11.32 4.08 16.97
N ALA A 148 11.41 4.10 18.30
CA ALA A 148 10.32 3.67 19.17
C ALA A 148 9.06 4.54 19.02
N ILE A 149 9.20 5.86 18.99
CA ILE A 149 8.09 6.80 18.82
C ILE A 149 7.43 6.59 17.44
N VAL A 150 8.22 6.51 16.38
CA VAL A 150 7.71 6.28 15.01
C VAL A 150 6.97 4.95 14.93
N LEU A 151 7.51 3.88 15.54
CA LEU A 151 6.85 2.58 15.58
C LEU A 151 5.49 2.65 16.28
N ILE A 152 5.41 3.29 17.44
CA ILE A 152 4.14 3.45 18.17
C ILE A 152 3.11 4.21 17.32
N ILE A 153 3.52 5.29 16.66
CA ILE A 153 2.64 6.06 15.78
C ILE A 153 2.13 5.18 14.63
N ILE A 154 3.01 4.40 13.99
CA ILE A 154 2.63 3.51 12.90
C ILE A 154 1.63 2.45 13.39
N VAL A 155 1.87 1.83 14.55
CA VAL A 155 0.99 0.79 15.09
C VAL A 155 -0.41 1.36 15.40
N VAL A 156 -0.49 2.48 16.09
CA VAL A 156 -1.77 3.12 16.41
C VAL A 156 -2.51 3.50 15.12
N TRP A 157 -1.81 4.12 14.18
CA TRP A 157 -2.39 4.49 12.89
C TRP A 157 -2.84 3.26 12.07
N ALA A 158 -2.06 2.18 12.07
CA ALA A 158 -2.40 0.94 11.38
C ALA A 158 -3.67 0.32 11.94
N ILE A 159 -3.81 0.27 13.28
CA ILE A 159 -5.02 -0.23 13.94
C ILE A 159 -6.24 0.58 13.51
N VAL A 160 -6.18 1.91 13.59
CA VAL A 160 -7.29 2.79 13.17
C VAL A 160 -7.63 2.59 11.69
N THR A 161 -6.61 2.43 10.83
CA THR A 161 -6.79 2.20 9.40
C THR A 161 -7.46 0.85 9.12
N LEU A 162 -7.03 -0.21 9.79
CA LEU A 162 -7.62 -1.55 9.64
C LEU A 162 -9.08 -1.59 10.14
N PHE A 163 -9.42 -0.86 11.20
CA PHE A 163 -10.82 -0.70 11.61
C PHE A 163 -11.67 -0.03 10.53
N ARG A 164 -11.15 1.03 9.88
CA ARG A 164 -11.84 1.68 8.76
C ARG A 164 -12.03 0.75 7.57
N VAL A 165 -11.01 -0.06 7.25
CA VAL A 165 -11.08 -1.08 6.20
C VAL A 165 -12.16 -2.11 6.51
N GLY A 166 -12.18 -2.62 7.75
CA GLY A 166 -13.19 -3.58 8.20
C GLY A 166 -14.61 -3.00 8.08
N HIS A 167 -14.80 -1.75 8.43
CA HIS A 167 -16.09 -1.07 8.32
C HIS A 167 -16.51 -0.89 6.85
N ALA A 168 -15.58 -0.47 5.97
CA ALA A 168 -15.86 -0.29 4.54
C ALA A 168 -16.22 -1.60 3.82
N LEU A 169 -15.70 -2.73 4.29
CA LEU A 169 -15.99 -4.06 3.72
C LEU A 169 -17.18 -4.75 4.39
N SER A 170 -17.63 -4.29 5.56
CA SER A 170 -18.69 -4.95 6.34
C SER A 170 -19.97 -5.13 5.55
N ASP A 171 -20.42 -4.10 4.85
CA ASP A 171 -21.66 -4.16 4.05
C ASP A 171 -21.52 -5.16 2.90
N THR A 172 -20.37 -5.19 2.26
CA THR A 172 -20.05 -6.13 1.18
C THR A 172 -20.02 -7.58 1.70
N VAL A 173 -19.40 -7.81 2.86
CA VAL A 173 -19.31 -9.16 3.46
C VAL A 173 -20.69 -9.66 3.91
N HIS A 174 -21.53 -8.81 4.49
CA HIS A 174 -22.89 -9.17 4.88
C HIS A 174 -23.73 -9.59 3.67
N GLU A 175 -23.62 -8.89 2.57
CA GLU A 175 -24.36 -9.18 1.34
C GLU A 175 -23.92 -10.52 0.72
N TYR A 176 -22.61 -10.79 0.69
CA TYR A 176 -22.09 -12.11 0.26
C TYR A 176 -22.53 -13.25 1.17
N ALA A 177 -22.48 -13.06 2.48
CA ALA A 177 -22.95 -14.06 3.44
C ALA A 177 -24.42 -14.41 3.22
N HIS A 178 -25.27 -13.42 2.92
CA HIS A 178 -26.67 -13.62 2.65
C HIS A 178 -26.93 -14.39 1.33
N GLU A 179 -26.18 -14.06 0.28
CA GLU A 179 -26.28 -14.81 -1.00
C GLU A 179 -25.82 -16.27 -0.85
N TRP A 180 -24.74 -16.51 -0.10
CA TRP A 180 -24.25 -17.87 0.18
C TRP A 180 -25.26 -18.67 0.99
N ALA A 181 -25.86 -18.08 2.00
CA ALA A 181 -26.90 -18.72 2.80
C ALA A 181 -28.11 -19.11 1.93
N LYS A 182 -28.56 -18.23 1.04
CA LYS A 182 -29.65 -18.49 0.11
C LYS A 182 -29.33 -19.61 -0.88
N LYS A 183 -28.12 -19.63 -1.45
CA LYS A 183 -27.68 -20.71 -2.35
C LYS A 183 -27.56 -22.07 -1.65
N LEU A 184 -27.18 -22.09 -0.38
CA LEU A 184 -27.15 -23.32 0.42
C LEU A 184 -28.56 -23.81 0.72
N GLU A 185 -29.50 -22.92 1.01
CA GLU A 185 -30.90 -23.25 1.25
C GLU A 185 -31.60 -23.83 -0.01
N GLU A 186 -31.30 -23.25 -1.19
CA GLU A 186 -31.76 -23.73 -2.48
C GLU A 186 -31.22 -25.12 -2.86
N ARG A 187 -30.02 -25.48 -2.41
CA ARG A 187 -29.39 -26.80 -2.62
C ARG A 187 -29.86 -27.86 -1.62
N ALA A 188 -30.45 -27.44 -0.50
CA ALA A 188 -30.94 -28.33 0.55
C ALA A 188 -32.43 -28.73 0.36
N ARG A 189 -33.10 -28.09 -0.59
CA ARG A 189 -34.46 -28.43 -1.05
C ARG A 189 -34.41 -29.32 -2.27
#